data_9e51d3c79f6080bb5587762d37b499bc
#
_entry.id   9e51d3c79f6080bb5587762d37b499bc
#
_cell.length_a   1.000
_cell.length_b   1.000
_cell.length_c   1.000
_cell.angle_alpha   90.00
_cell.angle_beta   90.00
_cell.angle_gamma   90.00
#
_symmetry.space_group_name_H-M   'P 1'
#
loop_
_entity.id
_entity.type
_entity.pdbx_description
1 polymer ?
#
loop_
_entity_poly.entity_id
_entity_poly.type
_entity_poly.pdbx_seq_one_letter_code
_entity_poly.pdbx_strand_id
1 'polypeptide(L)'
;MLALLLVQAVTVETATIKKKPDEKSPISPPMVFAIVRSGTVGCEPNCPQWISAEGQIMAGSANQFRKILKQAGKLRLPVVITSPGGDVEAALAIGQMIRERKLDVLVGWTLFTGCNPTAKSCKLPKEQKGVYAGLVMTGRGYCLSACPFIFAAGQKRILGTDAILGVHEITTQPITQRIRYNETYRMVNGKKKVLSRKVVSRKNIVGKTTTKLSKSFDKKLKAYLNTMGVSLAMLDLLHLAPPSSIHTLTTEQMKSTNLVTATGNAAELVSNSLCKTTPPAENCKVEKNFVVALTQPHLPPKEFQPGRSTAGPDMTFAIVRSSLAGCEPLCPEWIFASGKITAGTPALFKKVLTDTGKRRLPVVVRSDGGDAPAAMAMGRMIRARKLDVIVATTLFAGCSIASTGCRSEQDKRGRYRGALASNKDYCNSACTLLLAAGQKRQVELWSTLGVQRLAPEKPSADDKILKASTAKKPGNDLHSELGAYLDEMGISRELLATMDKVPAGGLKNLSHTEQKALKLVTEPIFAARDAMGAVCNSSPLADNCIKR
;
A
#
# COMPACT_ATOMS: atom_id res chain seq x y z
N MET A 1 44.65 61.80 -15.11
CA MET A 1 44.67 60.47 -14.51
C MET A 1 43.34 60.23 -13.80
N LEU A 2 42.38 59.51 -14.47
CA LEU A 2 41.10 59.16 -13.85
C LEU A 2 41.32 57.90 -13.02
N ALA A 3 41.28 58.01 -11.71
CA ALA A 3 41.35 56.85 -10.84
C ALA A 3 40.15 55.93 -11.05
N LEU A 4 40.39 54.70 -11.53
CA LEU A 4 39.38 53.67 -11.65
C LEU A 4 39.04 53.11 -10.28
N LEU A 5 38.00 53.63 -9.64
CA LEU A 5 37.45 53.03 -8.41
C LEU A 5 36.75 51.74 -8.79
N LEU A 6 37.42 50.60 -8.57
CA LEU A 6 36.83 49.25 -8.62
C LEU A 6 36.03 49.04 -7.33
N VAL A 7 34.71 49.09 -7.43
CA VAL A 7 33.82 48.79 -6.30
C VAL A 7 33.41 47.30 -6.37
N GLN A 8 33.68 46.58 -5.29
CA GLN A 8 33.19 45.19 -5.13
C GLN A 8 31.84 45.23 -4.38
N ALA A 9 30.81 44.70 -4.99
CA ALA A 9 29.49 44.55 -4.40
C ALA A 9 29.09 43.08 -4.33
N VAL A 10 28.50 42.67 -3.21
CA VAL A 10 27.90 41.36 -3.04
C VAL A 10 26.44 41.44 -3.47
N THR A 11 26.09 40.82 -4.59
CA THR A 11 24.70 40.73 -5.04
C THR A 11 24.12 39.36 -4.72
N VAL A 12 22.84 39.33 -4.37
CA VAL A 12 22.10 38.11 -4.05
C VAL A 12 21.02 37.94 -5.10
N GLU A 13 21.09 36.85 -5.83
CA GLU A 13 20.07 36.46 -6.81
C GLU A 13 19.36 35.21 -6.33
N THR A 14 18.03 35.19 -6.41
CA THR A 14 17.19 34.05 -6.05
C THR A 14 16.66 33.41 -7.33
N ALA A 15 17.07 32.18 -7.61
CA ALA A 15 16.58 31.39 -8.72
C ALA A 15 15.79 30.18 -8.21
N THR A 16 14.66 29.90 -8.84
CA THR A 16 13.89 28.69 -8.54
C THR A 16 14.53 27.52 -9.27
N ILE A 17 15.00 26.51 -8.51
CA ILE A 17 15.64 25.33 -9.05
C ILE A 17 14.65 24.17 -9.04
N LYS A 18 14.57 23.43 -10.14
CA LYS A 18 13.97 22.10 -10.14
C LYS A 18 14.84 21.21 -9.26
N LYS A 19 14.26 20.71 -8.15
CA LYS A 19 14.92 19.84 -7.20
C LYS A 19 15.45 18.58 -7.87
N LYS A 20 16.70 18.18 -7.56
CA LYS A 20 17.01 16.76 -7.38
C LYS A 20 16.29 16.37 -6.08
N PRO A 21 15.37 15.41 -6.09
CA PRO A 21 14.59 15.09 -4.90
C PRO A 21 15.53 14.68 -3.78
N ASP A 22 15.32 15.22 -2.56
CA ASP A 22 15.83 14.55 -1.38
C ASP A 22 15.17 13.17 -1.38
N GLU A 23 15.98 12.14 -1.42
CA GLU A 23 15.57 10.77 -1.18
C GLU A 23 15.10 10.67 0.27
N LYS A 24 13.87 11.16 0.53
CA LYS A 24 13.15 10.73 1.74
C LYS A 24 13.11 9.22 1.65
N SER A 25 13.50 8.53 2.71
CA SER A 25 13.38 7.06 2.78
C SER A 25 12.03 6.65 2.23
N PRO A 26 11.99 5.77 1.20
CA PRO A 26 10.75 5.50 0.50
C PRO A 26 9.74 4.91 1.49
N ILE A 27 8.51 5.43 1.46
CA ILE A 27 7.37 4.92 2.25
C ILE A 27 7.09 3.46 1.88
N SER A 28 7.44 3.08 0.66
CA SER A 28 7.33 1.75 0.04
C SER A 28 8.63 1.47 -0.72
N PRO A 29 8.99 0.21 -1.01
CA PRO A 29 10.15 -0.07 -1.85
C PRO A 29 10.09 0.74 -3.15
N PRO A 30 11.22 1.26 -3.64
CA PRO A 30 11.27 1.95 -4.92
C PRO A 30 10.69 1.11 -6.04
N MET A 31 10.03 1.75 -7.01
CA MET A 31 9.44 1.07 -8.16
C MET A 31 10.51 0.28 -8.92
N VAL A 32 10.23 -1.00 -9.11
CA VAL A 32 11.04 -1.92 -9.90
C VAL A 32 10.30 -2.24 -11.20
N PHE A 33 11.03 -2.21 -12.30
CA PHE A 33 10.53 -2.60 -13.61
C PHE A 33 11.20 -3.90 -14.05
N ALA A 34 10.41 -4.81 -14.61
CA ALA A 34 10.91 -6.08 -15.14
C ALA A 34 10.13 -6.47 -16.40
N ILE A 35 10.82 -7.03 -17.40
CA ILE A 35 10.12 -7.71 -18.50
C ILE A 35 9.81 -9.12 -18.01
N VAL A 36 8.55 -9.50 -18.14
CA VAL A 36 8.04 -10.78 -17.66
C VAL A 36 7.41 -11.53 -18.84
N ARG A 37 7.70 -12.80 -18.93
CA ARG A 37 7.09 -13.76 -19.84
C ARG A 37 6.08 -14.62 -19.06
N SER A 38 4.97 -14.95 -19.68
CA SER A 38 3.99 -15.85 -19.06
C SER A 38 4.67 -17.17 -18.63
N GLY A 39 4.46 -17.50 -17.36
CA GLY A 39 4.84 -18.80 -16.77
C GLY A 39 3.73 -19.84 -16.87
N THR A 40 2.65 -19.55 -17.59
CA THR A 40 1.55 -20.51 -17.79
C THR A 40 1.96 -21.60 -18.75
N VAL A 41 1.78 -22.85 -18.37
CA VAL A 41 2.08 -24.02 -19.20
C VAL A 41 1.25 -23.99 -20.50
N GLY A 42 1.87 -24.37 -21.63
CA GLY A 42 1.20 -24.52 -22.93
C GLY A 42 1.10 -23.25 -23.77
N CYS A 43 1.86 -22.21 -23.44
CA CYS A 43 2.06 -21.05 -24.32
C CYS A 43 3.30 -21.18 -25.22
N GLU A 44 4.22 -22.08 -24.87
CA GLU A 44 5.50 -22.22 -25.59
C GLU A 44 5.30 -22.61 -27.06
N PRO A 45 6.20 -22.21 -27.95
CA PRO A 45 7.35 -21.32 -27.72
C PRO A 45 6.99 -19.83 -27.78
N ASN A 46 5.72 -19.47 -28.09
CA ASN A 46 5.26 -18.10 -28.31
C ASN A 46 4.35 -17.64 -27.16
N CYS A 47 4.95 -17.10 -26.12
CA CYS A 47 4.22 -16.68 -24.92
C CYS A 47 4.07 -15.15 -24.84
N PRO A 48 3.00 -14.64 -24.22
CA PRO A 48 2.83 -13.23 -23.98
C PRO A 48 3.86 -12.71 -22.96
N GLN A 49 4.30 -11.48 -23.19
CA GLN A 49 5.19 -10.75 -22.30
C GLN A 49 4.56 -9.43 -21.88
N TRP A 50 4.98 -8.90 -20.74
CA TRP A 50 4.56 -7.60 -20.23
C TRP A 50 5.69 -6.93 -19.44
N ILE A 51 5.51 -5.65 -19.13
CA ILE A 51 6.35 -4.91 -18.19
C ILE A 51 5.65 -4.93 -16.83
N SER A 52 6.25 -5.55 -15.82
CA SER A 52 5.85 -5.38 -14.43
C SER A 52 6.40 -4.06 -13.91
N ALA A 53 5.57 -3.26 -13.23
CA ALA A 53 5.92 -1.97 -12.64
C ALA A 53 5.36 -1.90 -11.20
N GLU A 54 6.20 -2.23 -10.21
CA GLU A 54 5.73 -2.39 -8.83
C GLU A 54 6.55 -1.57 -7.84
N GLY A 55 5.88 -0.83 -6.95
CA GLY A 55 6.48 -0.03 -5.89
C GLY A 55 6.29 1.48 -6.02
N GLN A 56 7.00 2.24 -5.19
CA GLN A 56 6.88 3.70 -5.12
C GLN A 56 7.58 4.38 -6.30
N ILE A 57 6.89 5.33 -6.94
CA ILE A 57 7.45 6.14 -8.02
C ILE A 57 8.48 7.11 -7.43
N MET A 58 9.75 6.92 -7.78
CA MET A 58 10.85 7.77 -7.38
C MET A 58 11.26 8.69 -8.54
N ALA A 59 11.94 9.78 -8.28
CA ALA A 59 12.44 10.68 -9.33
C ALA A 59 13.28 9.98 -10.40
N GLY A 60 14.00 8.90 -10.03
CA GLY A 60 14.77 8.06 -10.94
C GLY A 60 13.97 7.05 -11.77
N SER A 61 12.69 6.83 -11.44
CA SER A 61 11.86 5.77 -12.05
C SER A 61 11.67 5.96 -13.56
N ALA A 62 11.57 7.20 -14.03
CA ALA A 62 11.46 7.47 -15.47
C ALA A 62 12.69 7.01 -16.27
N ASN A 63 13.90 7.14 -15.69
CA ASN A 63 15.12 6.67 -16.31
C ASN A 63 15.22 5.14 -16.31
N GLN A 64 14.74 4.49 -15.25
CA GLN A 64 14.65 3.03 -15.19
C GLN A 64 13.65 2.50 -16.22
N PHE A 65 12.48 3.13 -16.33
CA PHE A 65 11.48 2.76 -17.33
C PHE A 65 12.01 2.90 -18.77
N ARG A 66 12.77 3.97 -19.06
CA ARG A 66 13.43 4.14 -20.37
C ARG A 66 14.39 2.98 -20.69
N LYS A 67 15.13 2.48 -19.69
CA LYS A 67 16.01 1.31 -19.87
C LYS A 67 15.20 0.05 -20.20
N ILE A 68 14.08 -0.17 -19.51
CA ILE A 68 13.18 -1.30 -19.79
C ILE A 68 12.59 -1.22 -21.19
N LEU A 69 12.16 -0.03 -21.63
CA LEU A 69 11.67 0.16 -23.00
C LEU A 69 12.76 -0.10 -24.05
N LYS A 70 14.02 0.25 -23.76
CA LYS A 70 15.15 -0.09 -24.64
C LYS A 70 15.37 -1.60 -24.71
N GLN A 71 15.24 -2.31 -23.58
CA GLN A 71 15.35 -3.78 -23.52
C GLN A 71 14.18 -4.47 -24.26
N ALA A 72 12.96 -3.93 -24.16
CA ALA A 72 11.78 -4.43 -24.89
C ALA A 72 11.90 -4.27 -26.41
N GLY A 73 12.77 -3.35 -26.87
CA GLY A 73 12.96 -3.09 -28.31
C GLY A 73 11.71 -2.55 -28.97
N LYS A 74 11.23 -3.21 -30.04
CA LYS A 74 10.03 -2.83 -30.80
C LYS A 74 8.74 -3.43 -30.24
N LEU A 75 8.81 -4.33 -29.27
CA LEU A 75 7.63 -4.98 -28.71
C LEU A 75 6.73 -3.98 -27.98
N ARG A 76 5.44 -4.08 -28.18
CA ARG A 76 4.42 -3.31 -27.45
C ARG A 76 3.96 -4.10 -26.24
N LEU A 77 4.80 -4.14 -25.21
CA LEU A 77 4.52 -4.86 -23.97
C LEU A 77 3.53 -4.05 -23.13
N PRO A 78 2.36 -4.59 -22.74
CA PRO A 78 1.48 -3.91 -21.80
C PRO A 78 2.20 -3.72 -20.46
N VAL A 79 1.85 -2.64 -19.74
CA VAL A 79 2.38 -2.34 -18.42
C VAL A 79 1.40 -2.82 -17.37
N VAL A 80 1.82 -3.76 -16.54
CA VAL A 80 1.08 -4.21 -15.34
C VAL A 80 1.62 -3.45 -14.15
N ILE A 81 0.78 -2.60 -13.55
CA ILE A 81 1.23 -1.66 -12.52
C ILE A 81 0.50 -1.84 -11.20
N THR A 82 1.28 -1.81 -10.12
CA THR A 82 0.80 -1.64 -8.75
C THR A 82 1.72 -0.66 -8.02
N SER A 83 1.16 0.46 -7.52
CA SER A 83 1.96 1.54 -6.95
C SER A 83 1.19 2.40 -5.95
N PRO A 84 1.79 2.74 -4.80
CA PRO A 84 1.23 3.72 -3.86
C PRO A 84 1.36 5.17 -4.39
N GLY A 85 1.97 5.38 -5.55
CA GLY A 85 2.26 6.70 -6.08
C GLY A 85 3.69 7.15 -5.81
N GLY A 86 3.89 8.46 -5.63
CA GLY A 86 5.20 9.05 -5.36
C GLY A 86 5.46 10.31 -6.17
N ASP A 87 6.59 10.38 -6.88
CA ASP A 87 7.01 11.55 -7.65
C ASP A 87 6.13 11.78 -8.88
N VAL A 88 5.40 12.89 -8.90
CA VAL A 88 4.46 13.23 -9.98
C VAL A 88 5.19 13.54 -11.29
N GLU A 89 6.33 14.22 -11.24
CA GLU A 89 7.10 14.54 -12.46
C GLU A 89 7.61 13.27 -13.16
N ALA A 90 8.09 12.29 -12.36
CA ALA A 90 8.49 11.00 -12.89
C ALA A 90 7.28 10.22 -13.45
N ALA A 91 6.11 10.29 -12.79
CA ALA A 91 4.89 9.68 -13.28
C ALA A 91 4.47 10.23 -14.64
N LEU A 92 4.47 11.57 -14.79
CA LEU A 92 4.17 12.21 -16.07
C LEU A 92 5.16 11.81 -17.17
N ALA A 93 6.46 11.74 -16.83
CA ALA A 93 7.49 11.34 -17.79
C ALA A 93 7.36 9.87 -18.23
N ILE A 94 7.02 8.95 -17.29
CA ILE A 94 6.71 7.55 -17.62
C ILE A 94 5.47 7.48 -18.50
N GLY A 95 4.43 8.24 -18.17
CA GLY A 95 3.20 8.27 -18.95
C GLY A 95 3.43 8.76 -20.38
N GLN A 96 4.24 9.79 -20.58
CA GLN A 96 4.61 10.25 -21.94
C GLN A 96 5.24 9.12 -22.75
N MET A 97 6.20 8.38 -22.19
CA MET A 97 6.84 7.24 -22.85
C MET A 97 5.86 6.11 -23.18
N ILE A 98 4.89 5.84 -22.29
CA ILE A 98 3.81 4.87 -22.51
C ILE A 98 2.94 5.30 -23.70
N ARG A 99 2.53 6.57 -23.75
CA ARG A 99 1.69 7.13 -24.82
C ARG A 99 2.41 7.12 -26.17
N GLU A 100 3.68 7.53 -26.19
CA GLU A 100 4.52 7.53 -27.41
C GLU A 100 4.68 6.12 -27.99
N ARG A 101 4.81 5.12 -27.11
CA ARG A 101 4.94 3.71 -27.48
C ARG A 101 3.59 3.02 -27.73
N LYS A 102 2.47 3.71 -27.51
CA LYS A 102 1.11 3.19 -27.62
C LYS A 102 0.90 1.90 -26.79
N LEU A 103 1.45 1.88 -25.56
CA LEU A 103 1.32 0.72 -24.68
C LEU A 103 -0.03 0.73 -23.96
N ASP A 104 -0.53 -0.45 -23.65
CA ASP A 104 -1.68 -0.64 -22.77
C ASP A 104 -1.23 -0.64 -21.30
N VAL A 105 -2.11 -0.24 -20.39
CA VAL A 105 -1.83 -0.26 -18.94
C VAL A 105 -2.94 -0.99 -18.20
N LEU A 106 -2.53 -1.92 -17.36
CA LEU A 106 -3.38 -2.72 -16.48
C LEU A 106 -3.01 -2.45 -15.03
N VAL A 107 -3.99 -2.08 -14.20
CA VAL A 107 -3.80 -2.09 -12.75
C VAL A 107 -3.94 -3.51 -12.24
N GLY A 108 -2.83 -4.07 -11.83
CA GLY A 108 -2.65 -5.45 -11.36
C GLY A 108 -1.22 -5.63 -10.85
N TRP A 109 -0.83 -6.84 -10.54
CA TRP A 109 0.52 -7.15 -10.07
C TRP A 109 1.04 -8.45 -10.68
N THR A 110 2.35 -8.68 -10.61
CA THR A 110 2.99 -9.86 -11.16
C THR A 110 3.40 -10.84 -10.06
N LEU A 111 2.88 -12.06 -10.13
CA LEU A 111 3.40 -13.17 -9.33
C LEU A 111 4.59 -13.76 -10.07
N PHE A 112 5.80 -13.46 -9.63
CA PHE A 112 7.00 -14.02 -10.21
C PHE A 112 7.13 -15.50 -9.86
N THR A 113 7.35 -16.34 -10.87
CA THR A 113 7.59 -17.78 -10.70
C THR A 113 9.09 -18.06 -10.78
N GLY A 114 9.66 -18.53 -9.67
CA GLY A 114 11.09 -18.81 -9.56
C GLY A 114 11.91 -17.64 -8.98
N CYS A 115 12.27 -16.68 -9.80
CA CYS A 115 13.17 -15.59 -9.43
C CYS A 115 12.44 -14.25 -9.35
N ASN A 116 12.56 -13.54 -8.22
CA ASN A 116 11.95 -12.24 -8.04
C ASN A 116 13.00 -11.12 -8.28
N PRO A 117 12.71 -10.10 -9.11
CA PRO A 117 13.66 -9.03 -9.45
C PRO A 117 14.14 -8.21 -8.23
N THR A 118 13.41 -8.21 -7.12
CA THR A 118 13.80 -7.50 -5.89
C THR A 118 14.71 -8.34 -4.98
N ALA A 119 14.82 -9.65 -5.22
CA ALA A 119 15.62 -10.54 -4.40
C ALA A 119 17.09 -10.48 -4.81
N LYS A 120 17.99 -10.11 -3.89
CA LYS A 120 19.44 -10.07 -4.14
C LYS A 120 20.03 -11.43 -4.56
N SER A 121 19.41 -12.53 -4.15
CA SER A 121 19.78 -13.90 -4.51
C SER A 121 19.33 -14.30 -5.91
N CYS A 122 18.45 -13.52 -6.55
CA CYS A 122 17.92 -13.82 -7.87
C CYS A 122 18.99 -13.64 -8.95
N LYS A 123 19.38 -14.74 -9.58
CA LYS A 123 20.30 -14.75 -10.73
C LYS A 123 19.59 -15.42 -11.89
N LEU A 124 19.17 -14.64 -12.88
CA LEU A 124 18.59 -15.19 -14.11
C LEU A 124 19.67 -15.85 -14.96
N PRO A 125 19.37 -17.00 -15.60
CA PRO A 125 20.22 -17.57 -16.63
C PRO A 125 20.50 -16.55 -17.75
N LYS A 126 21.71 -16.56 -18.31
CA LYS A 126 22.11 -15.64 -19.40
C LYS A 126 21.21 -15.75 -20.62
N GLU A 127 20.71 -16.94 -20.88
CA GLU A 127 19.80 -17.28 -21.97
C GLU A 127 18.45 -16.54 -21.86
N GLN A 128 18.02 -16.21 -20.66
CA GLN A 128 16.77 -15.46 -20.40
C GLN A 128 16.92 -13.96 -20.68
N LYS A 129 18.15 -13.46 -20.94
CA LYS A 129 18.39 -12.05 -21.33
C LYS A 129 17.70 -11.02 -20.44
N GLY A 130 17.57 -11.30 -19.14
CA GLY A 130 16.92 -10.41 -18.18
C GLY A 130 15.37 -10.45 -18.22
N VAL A 131 14.77 -11.47 -18.82
CA VAL A 131 13.31 -11.71 -18.82
C VAL A 131 12.98 -12.69 -17.70
N TYR A 132 12.02 -12.30 -16.85
CA TYR A 132 11.53 -13.09 -15.73
C TYR A 132 10.36 -13.97 -16.16
N ALA A 133 10.08 -15.02 -15.40
CA ALA A 133 8.85 -15.79 -15.54
C ALA A 133 7.82 -15.34 -14.50
N GLY A 134 6.54 -15.28 -14.87
CA GLY A 134 5.50 -14.89 -13.93
C GLY A 134 4.09 -15.06 -14.45
N LEU A 135 3.14 -14.76 -13.59
CA LEU A 135 1.71 -14.73 -13.86
C LEU A 135 1.16 -13.34 -13.56
N VAL A 136 0.26 -12.83 -14.37
CA VAL A 136 -0.45 -11.61 -14.08
C VAL A 136 -1.60 -11.90 -13.13
N MET A 137 -1.61 -11.19 -12.03
CA MET A 137 -2.67 -11.21 -11.03
C MET A 137 -3.53 -9.95 -11.20
N THR A 138 -4.78 -10.13 -11.60
CA THR A 138 -5.71 -9.04 -11.88
C THR A 138 -6.45 -8.54 -10.65
N GLY A 139 -6.55 -9.36 -9.62
CA GLY A 139 -7.11 -8.98 -8.34
C GLY A 139 -6.15 -8.18 -7.49
N ARG A 140 -6.66 -7.16 -6.77
CA ARG A 140 -5.92 -6.43 -5.72
C ARG A 140 -4.74 -5.57 -6.19
N GLY A 141 -4.70 -5.20 -7.46
CA GLY A 141 -3.82 -4.13 -7.91
C GLY A 141 -4.29 -2.79 -7.34
N TYR A 142 -3.38 -1.90 -7.05
CA TYR A 142 -3.71 -0.53 -6.67
C TYR A 142 -2.82 0.47 -7.40
N CYS A 143 -3.42 1.60 -7.75
CA CYS A 143 -2.70 2.68 -8.41
C CYS A 143 -3.15 4.00 -7.75
N LEU A 144 -2.35 4.49 -6.80
CA LEU A 144 -2.71 5.57 -5.91
C LEU A 144 -1.86 6.83 -6.14
N SER A 145 -2.37 7.99 -5.73
CA SER A 145 -1.63 9.26 -5.71
C SER A 145 -1.12 9.68 -7.09
N ALA A 146 0.18 9.61 -7.37
CA ALA A 146 0.78 9.93 -8.67
C ALA A 146 0.62 8.81 -9.72
N CYS A 147 0.29 7.57 -9.31
CA CYS A 147 0.18 6.43 -10.21
C CYS A 147 -0.95 6.57 -11.25
N PRO A 148 -2.15 7.12 -10.96
CA PRO A 148 -3.19 7.34 -11.95
C PRO A 148 -2.73 8.17 -13.17
N PHE A 149 -1.69 9.01 -13.05
CA PHE A 149 -1.12 9.68 -14.23
C PHE A 149 -0.39 8.71 -15.15
N ILE A 150 0.30 7.69 -14.61
CA ILE A 150 0.87 6.61 -15.44
C ILE A 150 -0.23 5.81 -16.11
N PHE A 151 -1.27 5.44 -15.35
CA PHE A 151 -2.41 4.67 -15.85
C PHE A 151 -3.16 5.42 -16.97
N ALA A 152 -3.38 6.74 -16.81
CA ALA A 152 -4.02 7.61 -17.79
C ALA A 152 -3.35 7.57 -19.18
N ALA A 153 -2.06 7.24 -19.23
CA ALA A 153 -1.30 7.22 -20.47
C ALA A 153 -1.52 5.99 -21.35
N GLY A 154 -2.10 4.91 -20.79
CA GLY A 154 -2.38 3.69 -21.53
C GLY A 154 -3.25 3.91 -22.77
N GLN A 155 -2.99 3.16 -23.85
CA GLN A 155 -3.86 3.10 -25.04
C GLN A 155 -5.19 2.47 -24.63
N LYS A 156 -5.14 1.23 -24.13
CA LYS A 156 -6.18 0.62 -23.32
C LYS A 156 -5.82 0.80 -21.86
N ARG A 157 -6.78 1.20 -21.05
CA ARG A 157 -6.65 1.42 -19.61
C ARG A 157 -7.60 0.50 -18.88
N ILE A 158 -7.07 -0.61 -18.38
CA ILE A 158 -7.87 -1.69 -17.79
C ILE A 158 -7.64 -1.72 -16.28
N LEU A 159 -8.73 -1.70 -15.52
CA LEU A 159 -8.69 -1.92 -14.09
C LEU A 159 -8.91 -3.41 -13.84
N GLY A 160 -7.98 -4.05 -13.13
CA GLY A 160 -8.13 -5.45 -12.70
C GLY A 160 -9.32 -5.65 -11.77
N THR A 161 -9.76 -6.89 -11.62
CA THR A 161 -10.84 -7.24 -10.70
C THR A 161 -10.44 -6.82 -9.28
N ASP A 162 -11.32 -6.08 -8.60
CA ASP A 162 -11.07 -5.53 -7.24
C ASP A 162 -9.83 -4.63 -7.14
N ALA A 163 -9.30 -4.16 -8.28
CA ALA A 163 -8.22 -3.19 -8.28
C ALA A 163 -8.74 -1.77 -7.98
N ILE A 164 -7.89 -0.91 -7.45
CA ILE A 164 -8.27 0.41 -6.96
C ILE A 164 -7.45 1.50 -7.64
N LEU A 165 -8.15 2.54 -8.06
CA LEU A 165 -7.59 3.84 -8.41
C LEU A 165 -7.91 4.83 -7.29
N GLY A 166 -6.90 5.57 -6.82
CA GLY A 166 -7.11 6.53 -5.75
C GLY A 166 -6.25 7.78 -5.89
N VAL A 167 -6.79 8.91 -5.49
CA VAL A 167 -6.19 10.23 -5.66
C VAL A 167 -6.25 11.05 -4.37
N HIS A 168 -5.40 12.06 -4.30
CA HIS A 168 -5.40 13.09 -3.26
C HIS A 168 -4.73 14.37 -3.78
N GLU A 169 -4.79 15.45 -3.01
CA GLU A 169 -4.13 16.70 -3.34
C GLU A 169 -2.62 16.52 -3.54
N ILE A 170 -2.11 17.08 -4.64
CA ILE A 170 -0.68 17.08 -4.95
C ILE A 170 0.04 18.05 -4.03
N THR A 171 1.09 17.58 -3.36
CA THR A 171 1.96 18.44 -2.57
C THR A 171 3.20 18.87 -3.35
N THR A 172 3.57 20.12 -3.19
CA THR A 172 4.81 20.68 -3.74
C THR A 172 5.63 21.31 -2.61
N GLN A 173 6.94 21.20 -2.73
CA GLN A 173 7.87 21.84 -1.81
C GLN A 173 8.83 22.72 -2.64
N PRO A 174 8.58 24.02 -2.70
CA PRO A 174 9.39 24.91 -3.52
C PRO A 174 10.81 24.98 -2.97
N ILE A 175 11.80 24.87 -3.84
CA ILE A 175 13.20 25.09 -3.50
C ILE A 175 13.68 26.30 -4.26
N THR A 176 14.14 27.27 -3.51
CA THR A 176 14.81 28.44 -4.05
C THR A 176 16.32 28.33 -3.78
N GLN A 177 17.12 28.65 -4.78
CA GLN A 177 18.55 28.73 -4.59
C GLN A 177 18.95 30.19 -4.39
N ARG A 178 19.54 30.47 -3.25
CA ARG A 178 20.15 31.76 -2.99
C ARG A 178 21.61 31.69 -3.44
N ILE A 179 21.94 32.49 -4.45
CA ILE A 179 23.29 32.57 -5.00
C ILE A 179 23.89 33.91 -4.59
N ARG A 180 25.07 33.87 -3.99
CA ARG A 180 25.84 35.07 -3.71
C ARG A 180 26.94 35.20 -4.75
N TYR A 181 27.05 36.41 -5.30
CA TYR A 181 28.07 36.74 -6.28
C TYR A 181 28.96 37.86 -5.74
N ASN A 182 30.25 37.83 -6.06
CA ASN A 182 31.10 38.98 -6.11
C ASN A 182 31.04 39.55 -7.52
N GLU A 183 30.62 40.80 -7.62
CA GLU A 183 30.57 41.54 -8.87
C GLU A 183 31.63 42.63 -8.91
N THR A 184 32.41 42.62 -9.97
CA THR A 184 33.27 43.75 -10.29
C THR A 184 32.52 44.61 -11.32
N TYR A 185 32.34 45.85 -11.03
CA TYR A 185 31.61 46.78 -11.92
C TYR A 185 32.28 48.13 -12.02
N ARG A 186 31.98 48.88 -13.05
CA ARG A 186 32.34 50.30 -13.19
C ARG A 186 31.07 51.13 -13.38
N MET A 187 31.12 52.36 -12.93
CA MET A 187 30.06 53.34 -13.22
C MET A 187 30.33 54.02 -14.55
N VAL A 188 29.35 54.04 -15.42
CA VAL A 188 29.39 54.74 -16.72
C VAL A 188 28.11 55.53 -16.81
N ASN A 189 28.23 56.85 -16.89
CA ASN A 189 27.09 57.80 -16.97
C ASN A 189 26.05 57.55 -15.84
N GLY A 190 26.50 57.36 -14.61
CA GLY A 190 25.65 57.10 -13.44
C GLY A 190 25.02 55.68 -13.38
N LYS A 191 25.29 54.82 -14.36
CA LYS A 191 24.76 53.45 -14.43
C LYS A 191 25.85 52.42 -14.13
N LYS A 192 25.48 51.44 -13.35
CA LYS A 192 26.35 50.28 -13.00
C LYS A 192 26.52 49.37 -14.23
N LYS A 193 27.77 49.25 -14.73
CA LYS A 193 28.13 48.26 -15.76
C LYS A 193 28.95 47.13 -15.17
N VAL A 194 28.36 45.93 -15.04
CA VAL A 194 29.03 44.74 -14.50
C VAL A 194 30.10 44.28 -15.49
N LEU A 195 31.33 44.10 -15.00
CA LEU A 195 32.49 43.64 -15.73
C LEU A 195 32.71 42.14 -15.55
N SER A 196 32.54 41.66 -14.33
CA SER A 196 32.65 40.24 -14.04
C SER A 196 31.74 39.89 -12.87
N ARG A 197 31.30 38.62 -12.84
CA ARG A 197 30.47 38.06 -11.76
C ARG A 197 31.01 36.69 -11.37
N LYS A 198 31.47 36.53 -10.14
CA LYS A 198 32.01 35.27 -9.62
C LYS A 198 31.08 34.74 -8.51
N VAL A 199 30.62 33.50 -8.63
CA VAL A 199 29.78 32.85 -7.61
C VAL A 199 30.65 32.59 -6.36
N VAL A 200 30.22 33.10 -5.22
CA VAL A 200 30.86 32.92 -3.93
C VAL A 200 30.24 31.77 -3.16
N SER A 201 28.90 31.68 -3.18
CA SER A 201 28.20 30.60 -2.48
C SER A 201 26.84 30.32 -3.12
N ARG A 202 26.38 29.07 -2.95
CA ARG A 202 25.04 28.62 -3.32
C ARG A 202 24.41 27.94 -2.12
N LYS A 203 23.24 28.39 -1.69
CA LYS A 203 22.48 27.80 -0.60
C LYS A 203 21.06 27.51 -1.07
N ASN A 204 20.65 26.23 -0.97
CA ASN A 204 19.27 25.85 -1.23
C ASN A 204 18.42 26.18 0.01
N ILE A 205 17.32 26.87 -0.23
CA ILE A 205 16.31 27.20 0.79
C ILE A 205 15.08 26.36 0.43
N VAL A 206 14.72 25.46 1.32
CA VAL A 206 13.54 24.58 1.16
C VAL A 206 12.35 25.32 1.78
N GLY A 207 11.34 25.60 0.96
CA GLY A 207 10.09 26.20 1.42
C GLY A 207 9.19 25.20 2.14
N LYS A 208 8.14 25.72 2.77
CA LYS A 208 7.10 24.87 3.38
C LYS A 208 6.36 24.05 2.31
N THR A 209 5.99 22.82 2.64
CA THR A 209 5.13 22.01 1.80
C THR A 209 3.77 22.69 1.63
N THR A 210 3.25 22.73 0.41
CA THR A 210 1.96 23.35 0.07
C THR A 210 1.24 22.52 -0.97
N THR A 211 -0.09 22.57 -0.97
CA THR A 211 -0.95 22.02 -2.03
C THR A 211 -1.17 23.00 -3.18
N LYS A 212 -0.76 24.27 -3.01
CA LYS A 212 -0.86 25.28 -4.08
C LYS A 212 0.14 24.99 -5.18
N LEU A 213 -0.37 24.60 -6.34
CA LEU A 213 0.43 24.35 -7.53
C LEU A 213 0.90 25.67 -8.16
N SER A 214 2.10 25.68 -8.74
CA SER A 214 2.52 26.81 -9.58
C SER A 214 1.72 26.84 -10.89
N LYS A 215 1.47 28.04 -11.43
CA LYS A 215 0.76 28.22 -12.72
C LYS A 215 1.38 27.39 -13.84
N SER A 216 2.71 27.25 -13.87
CA SER A 216 3.42 26.46 -14.88
C SER A 216 3.18 24.95 -14.71
N PHE A 217 3.13 24.47 -13.48
CA PHE A 217 2.87 23.06 -13.19
C PHE A 217 1.40 22.69 -13.46
N ASP A 218 0.45 23.55 -13.06
CA ASP A 218 -0.96 23.40 -13.40
C ASP A 218 -1.18 23.32 -14.91
N LYS A 219 -0.58 24.25 -15.68
CA LYS A 219 -0.62 24.23 -17.14
C LYS A 219 -0.05 22.91 -17.71
N LYS A 220 1.08 22.44 -17.16
CA LYS A 220 1.70 21.17 -17.58
C LYS A 220 0.78 19.98 -17.32
N LEU A 221 0.13 19.94 -16.14
CA LEU A 221 -0.77 18.85 -15.76
C LEU A 221 -2.01 18.80 -16.64
N LYS A 222 -2.62 19.97 -16.93
CA LYS A 222 -3.75 20.10 -17.86
C LYS A 222 -3.38 19.64 -19.27
N ALA A 223 -2.24 20.09 -19.78
CA ALA A 223 -1.75 19.68 -21.10
C ALA A 223 -1.50 18.17 -21.16
N TYR A 224 -0.96 17.59 -20.09
CA TYR A 224 -0.76 16.15 -19.98
C TYR A 224 -2.09 15.38 -20.05
N LEU A 225 -3.08 15.73 -19.21
CA LEU A 225 -4.39 15.06 -19.21
C LEU A 225 -5.07 15.15 -20.58
N ASN A 226 -5.05 16.32 -21.22
CA ASN A 226 -5.58 16.49 -22.58
C ASN A 226 -4.88 15.55 -23.59
N THR A 227 -3.54 15.45 -23.53
CA THR A 227 -2.77 14.53 -24.40
C THR A 227 -3.14 13.07 -24.15
N MET A 228 -3.47 12.72 -22.90
CA MET A 228 -3.90 11.36 -22.53
C MET A 228 -5.39 11.09 -22.79
N GLY A 229 -6.14 12.09 -23.26
CA GLY A 229 -7.58 11.97 -23.50
C GLY A 229 -8.39 11.74 -22.21
N VAL A 230 -7.90 12.28 -21.09
CA VAL A 230 -8.57 12.25 -19.79
C VAL A 230 -9.17 13.64 -19.50
N SER A 231 -10.41 13.66 -19.02
CA SER A 231 -11.11 14.90 -18.68
C SER A 231 -10.38 15.69 -17.60
N LEU A 232 -10.36 17.02 -17.72
CA LEU A 232 -9.81 17.90 -16.69
C LEU A 232 -10.56 17.83 -15.36
N ALA A 233 -11.82 17.32 -15.34
CA ALA A 233 -12.54 17.00 -14.12
C ALA A 233 -11.76 16.03 -13.18
N MET A 234 -10.79 15.30 -13.71
CA MET A 234 -9.85 14.52 -12.90
C MET A 234 -9.09 15.37 -11.88
N LEU A 235 -8.84 16.65 -12.18
CA LEU A 235 -8.16 17.58 -11.26
C LEU A 235 -9.05 17.95 -10.06
N ASP A 236 -10.37 18.02 -10.26
CA ASP A 236 -11.32 18.30 -9.18
C ASP A 236 -11.37 17.11 -8.20
N LEU A 237 -11.23 15.89 -8.72
CA LEU A 237 -11.18 14.68 -7.88
C LEU A 237 -9.96 14.64 -6.96
N LEU A 238 -8.83 15.28 -7.35
CA LEU A 238 -7.65 15.39 -6.48
C LEU A 238 -7.97 16.16 -5.19
N HIS A 239 -8.89 17.13 -5.23
CA HIS A 239 -9.24 17.96 -4.08
C HIS A 239 -10.23 17.28 -3.11
N LEU A 240 -10.74 16.08 -3.44
CA LEU A 240 -11.65 15.34 -2.56
C LEU A 240 -10.96 14.71 -1.34
N ALA A 241 -9.64 14.63 -1.34
CA ALA A 241 -8.88 14.14 -0.21
C ALA A 241 -7.62 14.98 0.04
N PRO A 242 -7.32 15.33 1.31
CA PRO A 242 -6.07 15.99 1.66
C PRO A 242 -4.87 15.06 1.42
N PRO A 243 -3.62 15.59 1.42
CA PRO A 243 -2.42 14.80 1.17
C PRO A 243 -2.17 13.62 2.12
N SER A 244 -2.80 13.63 3.28
CA SER A 244 -2.72 12.56 4.30
C SER A 244 -3.75 11.46 4.10
N SER A 245 -4.59 11.53 3.06
CA SER A 245 -5.70 10.63 2.79
C SER A 245 -5.76 10.26 1.32
N ILE A 246 -6.56 9.26 0.95
CA ILE A 246 -6.79 8.86 -0.44
C ILE A 246 -8.31 8.84 -0.70
N HIS A 247 -8.75 9.52 -1.75
CA HIS A 247 -10.08 9.34 -2.31
C HIS A 247 -10.03 8.21 -3.33
N THR A 248 -10.72 7.10 -3.04
CA THR A 248 -10.89 6.00 -3.99
C THR A 248 -11.91 6.39 -5.03
N LEU A 249 -11.55 6.30 -6.30
CA LEU A 249 -12.42 6.67 -7.42
C LEU A 249 -13.53 5.65 -7.58
N THR A 250 -14.76 6.13 -7.71
CA THR A 250 -15.90 5.28 -8.06
C THR A 250 -15.89 4.92 -9.55
N THR A 251 -16.65 3.91 -9.93
CA THR A 251 -16.81 3.51 -11.33
C THR A 251 -17.34 4.67 -12.19
N GLU A 252 -18.27 5.47 -11.66
CA GLU A 252 -18.86 6.63 -12.30
C GLU A 252 -17.81 7.72 -12.53
N GLN A 253 -16.99 8.03 -11.51
CA GLN A 253 -15.90 9.00 -11.61
C GLN A 253 -14.85 8.57 -12.64
N MET A 254 -14.50 7.29 -12.67
CA MET A 254 -13.55 6.76 -13.65
C MET A 254 -14.08 6.83 -15.09
N LYS A 255 -15.39 6.58 -15.29
CA LYS A 255 -16.05 6.69 -16.61
C LYS A 255 -16.21 8.14 -17.04
N SER A 256 -16.71 9.02 -16.17
CA SER A 256 -16.96 10.43 -16.49
C SER A 256 -15.68 11.21 -16.80
N THR A 257 -14.56 10.80 -16.20
CA THR A 257 -13.24 11.37 -16.50
C THR A 257 -12.54 10.70 -17.68
N ASN A 258 -13.14 9.69 -18.29
CA ASN A 258 -12.51 8.85 -19.32
C ASN A 258 -11.16 8.26 -18.85
N LEU A 259 -11.03 7.98 -17.54
CA LEU A 259 -9.80 7.42 -16.99
C LEU A 259 -9.67 5.92 -17.29
N VAL A 260 -10.78 5.18 -17.34
CA VAL A 260 -10.86 3.77 -17.75
C VAL A 260 -11.45 3.71 -19.16
N THR A 261 -10.80 3.00 -20.08
CA THR A 261 -11.24 2.90 -21.49
C THR A 261 -11.85 1.55 -21.84
N ALA A 262 -11.63 0.54 -21.03
CA ALA A 262 -12.17 -0.80 -21.25
C ALA A 262 -12.62 -1.44 -19.94
N THR A 263 -13.78 -2.07 -19.97
CA THR A 263 -14.37 -2.86 -18.88
C THR A 263 -14.24 -4.34 -19.22
N GLY A 264 -13.09 -4.76 -19.73
CA GLY A 264 -12.81 -6.14 -20.13
C GLY A 264 -12.09 -6.93 -19.04
N ASN A 265 -11.96 -8.23 -19.27
CA ASN A 265 -11.11 -9.06 -18.45
C ASN A 265 -9.65 -8.68 -18.69
N ALA A 266 -8.94 -8.29 -17.65
CA ALA A 266 -7.52 -7.95 -17.73
C ALA A 266 -6.66 -9.07 -18.35
N ALA A 267 -7.12 -10.32 -18.30
CA ALA A 267 -6.51 -11.44 -19.01
C ALA A 267 -6.41 -11.22 -20.53
N GLU A 268 -7.24 -10.35 -21.11
CA GLU A 268 -7.20 -10.05 -22.55
C GLU A 268 -5.88 -9.41 -23.01
N LEU A 269 -5.12 -8.81 -22.13
CA LEU A 269 -3.80 -8.23 -22.47
C LEU A 269 -2.63 -9.21 -22.35
N VAL A 270 -2.81 -10.31 -21.60
CA VAL A 270 -1.71 -11.20 -21.21
C VAL A 270 -2.10 -12.69 -21.29
N SER A 271 -3.25 -13.00 -21.90
CA SER A 271 -3.71 -14.39 -22.10
C SER A 271 -2.84 -15.13 -23.13
N ASN A 272 -2.58 -16.41 -22.87
CA ASN A 272 -1.89 -17.27 -23.83
C ASN A 272 -2.62 -17.41 -25.18
N SER A 273 -3.94 -17.20 -25.21
CA SER A 273 -4.74 -17.23 -26.45
C SER A 273 -4.32 -16.15 -27.44
N LEU A 274 -3.82 -15.00 -26.96
CA LEU A 274 -3.35 -13.90 -27.80
C LEU A 274 -2.18 -14.29 -28.70
N CYS A 275 -1.36 -15.23 -28.26
CA CYS A 275 -0.20 -15.67 -29.01
C CYS A 275 -0.50 -16.85 -29.97
N LYS A 276 -1.75 -17.33 -29.96
CA LYS A 276 -2.25 -18.37 -30.86
C LYS A 276 -3.08 -17.81 -32.03
N THR A 277 -3.33 -16.49 -32.05
CA THR A 277 -4.03 -15.80 -33.14
C THR A 277 -3.12 -15.61 -34.35
N THR A 278 -3.73 -15.36 -35.53
CA THR A 278 -2.99 -15.05 -36.76
C THR A 278 -3.45 -13.66 -37.26
N PRO A 279 -2.60 -12.63 -37.22
CA PRO A 279 -1.27 -12.61 -36.60
C PRO A 279 -1.35 -12.69 -35.05
N PRO A 280 -0.28 -13.13 -34.38
CA PRO A 280 -0.20 -13.11 -32.93
C PRO A 280 -0.14 -11.67 -32.41
N ALA A 281 -0.57 -11.45 -31.17
CA ALA A 281 -0.53 -10.12 -30.56
C ALA A 281 0.92 -9.58 -30.45
N GLU A 282 1.06 -8.24 -30.47
CA GLU A 282 2.37 -7.56 -30.53
C GLU A 282 3.25 -7.76 -29.28
N ASN A 283 2.67 -8.25 -28.19
CA ASN A 283 3.39 -8.63 -26.96
C ASN A 283 3.79 -10.11 -26.91
N CYS A 284 3.57 -10.86 -27.97
CA CYS A 284 3.95 -12.27 -28.06
C CYS A 284 5.37 -12.42 -28.60
N LYS A 285 6.19 -13.22 -27.95
CA LYS A 285 7.56 -13.47 -28.36
C LYS A 285 7.92 -14.92 -28.34
N VAL A 286 8.45 -15.40 -29.47
CA VAL A 286 9.00 -16.76 -29.57
C VAL A 286 10.35 -16.84 -28.89
N GLU A 287 10.47 -17.69 -27.89
CA GLU A 287 11.73 -17.99 -27.21
C GLU A 287 11.88 -19.51 -27.04
N LYS A 288 12.76 -20.11 -27.85
CA LYS A 288 12.92 -21.58 -27.94
C LYS A 288 13.54 -22.22 -26.70
N ASN A 289 14.35 -21.48 -25.93
CA ASN A 289 15.16 -22.00 -24.82
C ASN A 289 14.81 -21.33 -23.46
N PHE A 290 13.58 -20.86 -23.30
CA PHE A 290 13.17 -20.27 -22.04
C PHE A 290 12.81 -21.37 -21.03
N VAL A 291 13.68 -21.60 -20.06
CA VAL A 291 13.44 -22.56 -18.98
C VAL A 291 12.61 -21.86 -17.90
N VAL A 292 11.36 -22.25 -17.78
CA VAL A 292 10.57 -21.94 -16.59
C VAL A 292 11.08 -22.85 -15.49
N ALA A 293 11.89 -22.31 -14.58
CA ALA A 293 12.18 -23.01 -13.34
C ALA A 293 10.84 -23.10 -12.56
N LEU A 294 10.19 -24.23 -12.69
CA LEU A 294 9.02 -24.59 -11.88
C LEU A 294 9.50 -24.91 -10.45
N THR A 295 10.05 -23.94 -9.75
CA THR A 295 9.88 -23.96 -8.31
C THR A 295 8.39 -23.72 -8.14
N GLN A 296 7.69 -24.72 -7.58
CA GLN A 296 6.27 -24.59 -7.28
C GLN A 296 6.07 -23.20 -6.67
N PRO A 297 5.20 -22.34 -7.24
CA PRO A 297 4.81 -21.17 -6.53
C PRO A 297 4.36 -21.69 -5.16
N HIS A 298 4.86 -21.11 -4.08
CA HIS A 298 4.16 -21.22 -2.83
C HIS A 298 2.81 -20.56 -3.09
N LEU A 299 1.91 -21.36 -3.69
CA LEU A 299 0.50 -21.01 -3.75
C LEU A 299 0.11 -20.72 -2.32
N PRO A 300 -0.52 -19.57 -2.07
CA PRO A 300 -1.19 -19.38 -0.81
C PRO A 300 -2.06 -20.63 -0.61
N PRO A 301 -2.11 -21.18 0.62
CA PRO A 301 -2.87 -22.40 0.88
C PRO A 301 -4.23 -22.30 0.22
N LYS A 302 -4.65 -23.41 -0.43
CA LYS A 302 -5.87 -23.60 -1.22
C LYS A 302 -6.94 -22.56 -0.93
N GLU A 303 -7.41 -21.91 -1.98
CA GLU A 303 -8.53 -21.00 -1.99
C GLU A 303 -9.58 -21.39 -0.94
N PHE A 304 -9.69 -20.56 0.10
CA PHE A 304 -10.69 -20.73 1.15
C PHE A 304 -12.05 -20.44 0.50
N GLN A 305 -12.79 -21.50 0.22
CA GLN A 305 -14.20 -21.37 -0.16
C GLN A 305 -14.96 -20.78 1.03
N PRO A 306 -15.74 -19.71 0.87
CA PRO A 306 -16.59 -19.20 1.92
C PRO A 306 -17.78 -20.16 2.08
N GLY A 307 -17.70 -21.02 3.06
CA GLY A 307 -18.79 -21.95 3.34
C GLY A 307 -18.32 -23.23 4.00
N ARG A 308 -17.88 -23.12 5.23
CA ARG A 308 -18.03 -24.01 6.40
C ARG A 308 -17.02 -23.58 7.43
N SER A 309 -17.51 -23.15 8.58
CA SER A 309 -16.74 -22.96 9.80
C SER A 309 -16.04 -24.27 10.19
N THR A 310 -14.81 -24.45 9.72
CA THR A 310 -13.88 -25.34 10.38
C THR A 310 -13.19 -24.49 11.43
N ALA A 311 -13.31 -24.86 12.70
CA ALA A 311 -12.69 -24.19 13.83
C ALA A 311 -11.19 -23.98 13.53
N GLY A 312 -10.80 -22.74 13.20
CA GLY A 312 -9.40 -22.38 13.07
C GLY A 312 -8.65 -22.56 14.39
N PRO A 313 -7.31 -22.59 14.39
CA PRO A 313 -6.54 -22.68 15.63
C PRO A 313 -6.87 -21.50 16.54
N ASP A 314 -6.76 -21.71 17.86
CA ASP A 314 -6.93 -20.68 18.87
C ASP A 314 -6.02 -19.48 18.60
N MET A 315 -6.47 -18.29 19.02
CA MET A 315 -5.73 -17.07 18.79
C MET A 315 -4.36 -17.10 19.48
N THR A 316 -3.33 -16.85 18.68
CA THR A 316 -1.95 -16.75 19.12
C THR A 316 -1.45 -15.34 19.04
N PHE A 317 -0.47 -15.00 19.89
CA PHE A 317 0.12 -13.67 19.99
C PHE A 317 1.64 -13.74 19.90
N ALA A 318 2.23 -12.69 19.33
CA ALA A 318 3.67 -12.46 19.34
C ALA A 318 4.00 -10.98 19.29
N ILE A 319 5.16 -10.61 19.83
CA ILE A 319 5.75 -9.30 19.56
C ILE A 319 6.61 -9.44 18.31
N VAL A 320 6.33 -8.61 17.33
CA VAL A 320 7.02 -8.61 16.03
C VAL A 320 7.74 -7.29 15.83
N ARG A 321 9.00 -7.36 15.37
CA ARG A 321 9.81 -6.23 14.94
C ARG A 321 9.91 -6.23 13.42
N SER A 322 9.80 -5.07 12.80
CA SER A 322 9.90 -4.95 11.34
C SER A 322 11.21 -5.54 10.81
N SER A 323 11.07 -6.31 9.73
CA SER A 323 12.19 -6.85 8.94
C SER A 323 12.47 -6.02 7.69
N LEU A 324 11.80 -4.87 7.50
CA LEU A 324 12.00 -4.00 6.35
C LEU A 324 13.43 -3.47 6.34
N ALA A 325 14.07 -3.55 5.18
CA ALA A 325 15.41 -3.01 5.00
C ALA A 325 15.44 -1.50 5.24
N GLY A 326 16.43 -1.03 5.99
CA GLY A 326 16.64 0.40 6.26
C GLY A 326 15.88 0.98 7.45
N CYS A 327 15.10 0.19 8.20
CA CYS A 327 14.47 0.70 9.43
C CYS A 327 15.44 0.76 10.63
N GLU A 328 16.56 0.00 10.60
CA GLU A 328 17.53 0.00 11.70
C GLU A 328 18.23 1.37 11.86
N PRO A 329 18.53 1.82 13.08
CA PRO A 329 18.35 1.13 14.37
C PRO A 329 16.94 1.30 14.98
N LEU A 330 16.04 2.07 14.37
CA LEU A 330 14.69 2.39 14.84
C LEU A 330 13.65 1.69 14.00
N CYS A 331 13.32 0.43 14.34
CA CYS A 331 12.29 -0.32 13.62
C CYS A 331 10.96 -0.31 14.38
N PRO A 332 9.83 -0.24 13.66
CA PRO A 332 8.52 -0.39 14.29
C PRO A 332 8.29 -1.80 14.80
N GLU A 333 7.60 -1.89 15.94
CA GLU A 333 7.15 -3.14 16.56
C GLU A 333 5.63 -3.15 16.66
N TRP A 334 5.04 -4.33 16.69
CA TRP A 334 3.60 -4.53 16.87
C TRP A 334 3.30 -5.85 17.58
N ILE A 335 2.08 -5.99 18.09
CA ILE A 335 1.53 -7.23 18.61
C ILE A 335 0.81 -7.93 17.46
N PHE A 336 1.30 -9.09 17.06
CA PHE A 336 0.58 -10.00 16.18
C PHE A 336 -0.52 -10.72 16.97
N ALA A 337 -1.73 -10.83 16.39
CA ALA A 337 -2.88 -11.53 16.94
C ALA A 337 -3.62 -12.27 15.82
N SER A 338 -3.55 -13.59 15.76
CA SER A 338 -4.24 -14.35 14.72
C SER A 338 -4.82 -15.66 15.24
N GLY A 339 -6.04 -15.99 14.80
CA GLY A 339 -6.77 -17.20 15.17
C GLY A 339 -8.15 -16.94 15.76
N LYS A 340 -8.80 -17.99 16.27
CA LYS A 340 -10.13 -17.93 16.87
C LYS A 340 -10.07 -17.34 18.29
N ILE A 341 -10.98 -16.42 18.59
CA ILE A 341 -11.16 -15.87 19.94
C ILE A 341 -11.92 -16.88 20.79
N THR A 342 -11.33 -17.30 21.89
CA THR A 342 -11.92 -18.24 22.87
C THR A 342 -12.01 -17.59 24.24
N ALA A 343 -12.74 -18.18 25.17
CA ALA A 343 -12.86 -17.68 26.54
C ALA A 343 -11.48 -17.50 27.23
N GLY A 344 -10.47 -18.30 26.87
CA GLY A 344 -9.10 -18.21 27.41
C GLY A 344 -8.24 -17.10 26.78
N THR A 345 -8.64 -16.57 25.63
CA THR A 345 -7.83 -15.60 24.84
C THR A 345 -7.48 -14.31 25.62
N PRO A 346 -8.37 -13.72 26.45
CA PRO A 346 -8.03 -12.52 27.22
C PRO A 346 -6.86 -12.70 28.17
N ALA A 347 -6.70 -13.89 28.79
CA ALA A 347 -5.59 -14.19 29.69
C ALA A 347 -4.24 -14.21 28.91
N LEU A 348 -4.23 -14.80 27.71
CA LEU A 348 -3.06 -14.82 26.82
C LEU A 348 -2.70 -13.40 26.37
N PHE A 349 -3.70 -12.61 26.01
CA PHE A 349 -3.48 -11.22 25.58
C PHE A 349 -2.94 -10.35 26.73
N LYS A 350 -3.47 -10.51 27.95
CA LYS A 350 -2.96 -9.85 29.16
C LYS A 350 -1.48 -10.15 29.39
N LYS A 351 -1.04 -11.41 29.19
CA LYS A 351 0.37 -11.79 29.29
C LYS A 351 1.23 -11.02 28.28
N VAL A 352 0.84 -11.01 27.00
CA VAL A 352 1.56 -10.25 25.97
C VAL A 352 1.64 -8.76 26.30
N LEU A 353 0.56 -8.17 26.79
CA LEU A 353 0.55 -6.78 27.24
C LEU A 353 1.53 -6.55 28.41
N THR A 354 1.72 -7.52 29.28
CA THR A 354 2.74 -7.44 30.34
C THR A 354 4.14 -7.44 29.75
N ASP A 355 4.41 -8.28 28.75
CA ASP A 355 5.71 -8.37 28.05
C ASP A 355 6.03 -7.08 27.26
N THR A 356 5.02 -6.35 26.80
CA THR A 356 5.24 -5.03 26.18
C THR A 356 5.58 -3.93 27.17
N GLY A 357 5.36 -4.10 28.47
CA GLY A 357 5.56 -3.08 29.50
C GLY A 357 4.67 -1.85 29.24
N LYS A 358 5.25 -0.65 29.25
CA LYS A 358 4.55 0.64 29.00
C LYS A 358 4.43 1.00 27.51
N ARG A 359 4.97 0.18 26.61
CA ARG A 359 4.98 0.46 25.16
C ARG A 359 3.58 0.35 24.56
N ARG A 360 3.20 1.28 23.72
CA ARG A 360 1.93 1.29 22.99
C ARG A 360 2.14 0.68 21.59
N LEU A 361 2.27 -0.65 21.55
CA LEU A 361 2.42 -1.36 20.28
C LEU A 361 1.03 -1.56 19.64
N PRO A 362 0.85 -1.24 18.36
CA PRO A 362 -0.41 -1.52 17.67
C PRO A 362 -0.68 -3.03 17.64
N VAL A 363 -1.96 -3.40 17.70
CA VAL A 363 -2.41 -4.78 17.55
C VAL A 363 -2.73 -5.03 16.09
N VAL A 364 -2.01 -5.93 15.45
CA VAL A 364 -2.28 -6.39 14.08
C VAL A 364 -3.07 -7.68 14.17
N VAL A 365 -4.34 -7.62 13.76
CA VAL A 365 -5.30 -8.70 13.97
C VAL A 365 -5.77 -9.32 12.66
N ARG A 366 -5.91 -10.65 12.66
CA ARG A 366 -6.57 -11.47 11.66
C ARG A 366 -7.35 -12.58 12.34
N SER A 367 -8.68 -12.57 12.25
CA SER A 367 -9.53 -13.52 12.98
C SER A 367 -10.91 -13.69 12.36
N ASP A 368 -11.43 -14.90 12.35
CA ASP A 368 -12.84 -15.20 12.03
C ASP A 368 -13.79 -14.87 13.19
N GLY A 369 -13.27 -14.35 14.30
CA GLY A 369 -14.06 -14.03 15.47
C GLY A 369 -14.05 -15.17 16.51
N GLY A 370 -15.18 -15.40 17.13
CA GLY A 370 -15.38 -16.39 18.19
C GLY A 370 -16.15 -15.83 19.37
N ASP A 371 -15.65 -15.99 20.58
CA ASP A 371 -16.30 -15.58 21.82
C ASP A 371 -16.41 -14.05 21.95
N ALA A 372 -17.63 -13.52 21.95
CA ALA A 372 -17.87 -12.08 22.00
C ALA A 372 -17.56 -11.46 23.37
N PRO A 373 -17.90 -12.06 24.50
CA PRO A 373 -17.46 -11.61 25.83
C PRO A 373 -15.94 -11.51 25.95
N ALA A 374 -15.20 -12.52 25.47
CA ALA A 374 -13.74 -12.49 25.46
C ALA A 374 -13.21 -11.35 24.56
N ALA A 375 -13.80 -11.14 23.39
CA ALA A 375 -13.43 -10.03 22.51
C ALA A 375 -13.66 -8.67 23.16
N MET A 376 -14.80 -8.46 23.84
CA MET A 376 -15.06 -7.23 24.59
C MET A 376 -14.06 -7.03 25.74
N ALA A 377 -13.70 -8.10 26.47
CA ALA A 377 -12.70 -8.04 27.53
C ALA A 377 -11.33 -7.62 26.98
N MET A 378 -10.88 -8.20 25.87
CA MET A 378 -9.66 -7.79 25.18
C MET A 378 -9.76 -6.35 24.66
N GLY A 379 -10.89 -5.97 24.10
CA GLY A 379 -11.14 -4.62 23.62
C GLY A 379 -10.98 -3.57 24.72
N ARG A 380 -11.50 -3.82 25.92
CA ARG A 380 -11.29 -2.94 27.09
C ARG A 380 -9.80 -2.81 27.46
N MET A 381 -9.02 -3.91 27.37
CA MET A 381 -7.57 -3.85 27.58
C MET A 381 -6.87 -3.00 26.49
N ILE A 382 -7.28 -3.12 25.22
CA ILE A 382 -6.79 -2.31 24.10
C ILE A 382 -7.08 -0.83 24.36
N ARG A 383 -8.31 -0.51 24.73
CA ARG A 383 -8.76 0.87 25.00
C ARG A 383 -8.03 1.47 26.21
N ALA A 384 -7.92 0.74 27.31
CA ALA A 384 -7.22 1.19 28.52
C ALA A 384 -5.73 1.49 28.27
N ARG A 385 -5.10 0.73 27.37
CA ARG A 385 -3.71 0.95 26.94
C ARG A 385 -3.57 1.96 25.81
N LYS A 386 -4.67 2.48 25.25
CA LYS A 386 -4.70 3.39 24.09
C LYS A 386 -3.94 2.82 22.88
N LEU A 387 -4.13 1.54 22.59
CA LEU A 387 -3.46 0.88 21.48
C LEU A 387 -4.24 1.13 20.17
N ASP A 388 -3.51 1.17 19.07
CA ASP A 388 -4.08 1.14 17.72
C ASP A 388 -4.41 -0.29 17.31
N VAL A 389 -5.41 -0.49 16.45
CA VAL A 389 -5.76 -1.81 15.90
C VAL A 389 -5.75 -1.75 14.38
N ILE A 390 -5.06 -2.70 13.78
CA ILE A 390 -4.87 -2.80 12.32
C ILE A 390 -5.32 -4.19 11.88
N VAL A 391 -6.25 -4.26 10.93
CA VAL A 391 -6.64 -5.52 10.27
C VAL A 391 -5.70 -5.74 9.08
N ALA A 392 -4.73 -6.63 9.27
CA ALA A 392 -3.69 -6.96 8.29
C ALA A 392 -3.02 -8.30 8.60
N THR A 393 -2.26 -8.85 7.64
CA THR A 393 -1.41 -10.04 7.86
C THR A 393 0.01 -9.64 8.26
N THR A 394 0.57 -10.39 9.20
CA THR A 394 2.01 -10.39 9.49
C THR A 394 2.67 -11.54 8.75
N LEU A 395 3.63 -11.23 7.88
CA LEU A 395 4.55 -12.20 7.28
C LEU A 395 5.80 -12.30 8.14
N PHE A 396 6.03 -13.45 8.74
CA PHE A 396 7.24 -13.70 9.53
C PHE A 396 8.44 -13.93 8.63
N ALA A 397 9.58 -13.35 8.99
CA ALA A 397 10.85 -13.61 8.32
C ALA A 397 11.40 -14.96 8.85
N GLY A 398 11.56 -15.92 7.96
CA GLY A 398 12.11 -17.24 8.25
C GLY A 398 11.05 -18.28 8.58
N CYS A 399 10.33 -18.17 9.69
CA CYS A 399 9.32 -19.16 10.06
C CYS A 399 7.99 -18.55 10.49
N SER A 400 6.93 -19.33 10.40
CA SER A 400 5.62 -18.96 10.94
C SER A 400 5.51 -19.40 12.41
N ILE A 401 4.87 -18.58 13.24
CA ILE A 401 4.56 -18.91 14.64
C ILE A 401 3.76 -20.20 14.79
N ALA A 402 2.99 -20.58 13.75
CA ALA A 402 2.25 -21.83 13.71
C ALA A 402 3.14 -23.05 13.38
N SER A 403 4.42 -22.83 13.01
CA SER A 403 5.34 -23.91 12.68
C SER A 403 6.04 -24.42 13.94
N THR A 404 6.02 -25.73 14.15
CA THR A 404 6.81 -26.38 15.20
C THR A 404 8.29 -26.11 14.93
N GLY A 405 9.02 -25.57 15.93
CA GLY A 405 10.43 -25.22 15.79
C GLY A 405 10.74 -23.75 15.50
N CYS A 406 9.74 -22.88 15.36
CA CYS A 406 9.93 -21.44 15.08
C CYS A 406 10.69 -20.66 16.18
N ARG A 407 11.03 -21.28 17.30
CA ARG A 407 11.74 -20.61 18.41
C ARG A 407 13.12 -20.09 18.06
N SER A 408 13.77 -20.62 17.01
CA SER A 408 15.11 -20.22 16.58
C SER A 408 15.17 -18.82 15.96
N GLU A 409 14.03 -18.26 15.54
CA GLU A 409 13.93 -16.97 14.85
C GLU A 409 13.59 -15.80 15.79
N GLN A 410 13.50 -16.06 17.09
CA GLN A 410 13.33 -15.01 18.10
C GLN A 410 14.67 -14.35 18.43
N ASP A 411 14.66 -13.04 18.59
CA ASP A 411 15.81 -12.34 19.16
C ASP A 411 15.91 -12.59 20.69
N LYS A 412 17.01 -12.10 21.29
CA LYS A 412 17.27 -12.24 22.74
C LYS A 412 16.16 -11.67 23.63
N ARG A 413 15.21 -10.90 23.07
CA ARG A 413 14.05 -10.32 23.78
C ARG A 413 12.74 -11.05 23.44
N GLY A 414 12.81 -12.22 22.80
CA GLY A 414 11.64 -13.01 22.42
C GLY A 414 10.79 -12.41 21.29
N ARG A 415 11.34 -11.45 20.49
CA ARG A 415 10.62 -10.80 19.37
C ARG A 415 10.90 -11.55 18.08
N TYR A 416 9.87 -11.72 17.28
CA TYR A 416 9.99 -12.24 15.92
C TYR A 416 10.32 -11.11 14.95
N ARG A 417 10.89 -11.47 13.81
CA ARG A 417 11.05 -10.54 12.70
C ARG A 417 9.95 -10.76 11.67
N GLY A 418 9.41 -9.67 11.13
CA GLY A 418 8.33 -9.78 10.15
C GLY A 418 8.05 -8.48 9.40
N ALA A 419 7.12 -8.56 8.47
CA ALA A 419 6.60 -7.41 7.73
C ALA A 419 5.08 -7.48 7.70
N LEU A 420 4.42 -6.33 7.63
CA LEU A 420 3.00 -6.29 7.32
C LEU A 420 2.80 -6.53 5.83
N ALA A 421 1.78 -7.27 5.49
CA ALA A 421 1.39 -7.54 4.11
C ALA A 421 -0.10 -7.30 3.93
N SER A 422 -0.44 -6.80 2.75
CA SER A 422 -1.80 -6.75 2.26
C SER A 422 -2.14 -8.12 1.66
N ASN A 423 -2.75 -8.98 2.44
CA ASN A 423 -3.34 -10.23 1.97
C ASN A 423 -4.84 -10.16 2.19
N LYS A 424 -5.65 -11.10 1.63
CA LYS A 424 -7.09 -11.24 1.95
C LYS A 424 -7.29 -11.44 3.46
N ASP A 425 -6.94 -10.41 4.21
CA ASP A 425 -7.09 -10.43 5.65
C ASP A 425 -8.54 -10.19 6.01
N TYR A 426 -8.90 -10.68 7.14
CA TYR A 426 -10.26 -10.58 7.58
C TYR A 426 -10.32 -10.37 9.10
N CYS A 427 -11.31 -9.62 9.49
CA CYS A 427 -11.71 -9.48 10.87
C CYS A 427 -13.23 -9.64 10.93
N ASN A 428 -13.66 -10.85 11.25
CA ASN A 428 -15.07 -11.25 11.17
C ASN A 428 -15.68 -11.38 12.56
N SER A 429 -17.01 -11.19 12.66
CA SER A 429 -17.78 -11.47 13.85
C SER A 429 -17.22 -10.75 15.11
N ALA A 430 -16.90 -11.48 16.18
CA ALA A 430 -16.35 -10.93 17.43
C ALA A 430 -15.00 -10.20 17.23
N CYS A 431 -14.25 -10.45 16.14
CA CYS A 431 -13.04 -9.71 15.82
C CYS A 431 -13.31 -8.21 15.60
N THR A 432 -14.48 -7.85 15.04
CA THR A 432 -14.84 -6.43 14.85
C THR A 432 -14.90 -5.65 16.17
N LEU A 433 -15.13 -6.33 17.28
CA LEU A 433 -15.12 -5.73 18.61
C LEU A 433 -13.69 -5.34 19.05
N LEU A 434 -12.68 -6.13 18.65
CA LEU A 434 -11.29 -5.76 18.88
C LEU A 434 -10.91 -4.50 18.07
N LEU A 435 -11.30 -4.46 16.78
CA LEU A 435 -11.08 -3.29 15.95
C LEU A 435 -11.74 -2.06 16.56
N ALA A 436 -13.00 -2.17 16.99
CA ALA A 436 -13.78 -1.10 17.61
C ALA A 436 -13.06 -0.43 18.80
N ALA A 437 -12.26 -1.20 19.53
CA ALA A 437 -11.55 -0.72 20.70
C ALA A 437 -10.28 0.09 20.39
N GLY A 438 -9.75 0.03 19.19
CA GLY A 438 -8.54 0.75 18.80
C GLY A 438 -8.65 2.26 19.00
N GLN A 439 -7.54 2.91 19.40
CA GLN A 439 -7.42 4.37 19.41
C GLN A 439 -7.51 4.86 17.95
N LYS A 440 -6.60 4.38 17.11
CA LYS A 440 -6.73 4.40 15.66
C LYS A 440 -7.20 3.02 15.21
N ARG A 441 -8.12 3.01 14.26
CA ARG A 441 -8.75 1.82 13.72
C ARG A 441 -8.51 1.79 12.22
N GLN A 442 -7.70 0.84 11.78
CA GLN A 442 -7.27 0.74 10.38
C GLN A 442 -7.65 -0.63 9.83
N VAL A 443 -8.28 -0.64 8.68
CA VAL A 443 -8.55 -1.85 7.91
C VAL A 443 -7.73 -1.75 6.65
N GLU A 444 -6.84 -2.71 6.43
CA GLU A 444 -6.00 -2.76 5.24
C GLU A 444 -6.87 -2.82 3.98
N LEU A 445 -6.41 -2.18 2.90
CA LEU A 445 -7.18 -1.93 1.68
C LEU A 445 -7.91 -3.17 1.12
N TRP A 446 -7.31 -4.34 1.29
CA TRP A 446 -7.81 -5.61 0.77
C TRP A 446 -8.40 -6.51 1.84
N SER A 447 -8.42 -6.03 3.07
CA SER A 447 -8.97 -6.76 4.19
C SER A 447 -10.48 -6.62 4.23
N THR A 448 -11.16 -7.68 4.64
CA THR A 448 -12.60 -7.69 4.83
C THR A 448 -12.94 -7.49 6.30
N LEU A 449 -13.96 -6.70 6.54
CA LEU A 449 -14.57 -6.55 7.85
C LEU A 449 -15.98 -7.14 7.80
N GLY A 450 -16.14 -8.29 8.44
CA GLY A 450 -17.39 -9.04 8.41
C GLY A 450 -18.15 -8.96 9.73
N VAL A 451 -19.45 -8.77 9.67
CA VAL A 451 -20.35 -8.83 10.82
C VAL A 451 -21.37 -9.94 10.65
N GLN A 452 -21.77 -10.55 11.75
CA GLN A 452 -22.81 -11.56 11.77
C GLN A 452 -23.72 -11.37 12.99
N ARG A 453 -24.90 -11.94 12.92
CA ARG A 453 -25.81 -11.95 14.06
C ARG A 453 -25.15 -12.69 15.21
N LEU A 454 -25.19 -12.10 16.42
CA LEU A 454 -24.80 -12.80 17.62
C LEU A 454 -25.84 -13.88 17.94
N ALA A 455 -25.46 -15.12 17.76
CA ALA A 455 -26.26 -16.24 18.24
C ALA A 455 -25.78 -16.65 19.62
N PRO A 456 -26.67 -17.05 20.53
CA PRO A 456 -26.25 -17.72 21.76
C PRO A 456 -25.45 -18.98 21.34
N GLU A 457 -24.26 -19.13 21.90
CA GLU A 457 -23.43 -20.30 21.64
C GLU A 457 -24.19 -21.56 22.08
N LYS A 458 -24.37 -22.54 21.16
CA LYS A 458 -24.88 -23.85 21.56
C LYS A 458 -23.85 -24.47 22.47
N PRO A 459 -24.22 -24.94 23.69
CA PRO A 459 -23.26 -25.60 24.56
C PRO A 459 -22.58 -26.75 23.81
N SER A 460 -21.26 -26.78 23.85
CA SER A 460 -20.45 -27.90 23.36
C SER A 460 -20.84 -29.17 24.16
N ALA A 461 -20.74 -30.34 23.52
CA ALA A 461 -21.05 -31.62 24.19
C ALA A 461 -20.22 -31.84 25.47
N ASP A 462 -19.05 -31.19 25.57
CA ASP A 462 -18.15 -31.28 26.72
C ASP A 462 -18.56 -30.39 27.92
N ASP A 463 -19.43 -29.38 27.71
CA ASP A 463 -19.92 -28.50 28.78
C ASP A 463 -21.05 -29.12 29.64
N LYS A 464 -21.48 -30.32 29.32
CA LYS A 464 -22.53 -31.02 30.10
C LYS A 464 -22.09 -31.44 31.53
N ILE A 465 -20.82 -31.29 31.87
CA ILE A 465 -20.26 -31.71 33.17
C ILE A 465 -20.24 -30.56 34.20
N LEU A 466 -20.34 -29.30 33.79
CA LEU A 466 -20.46 -28.17 34.72
C LEU A 466 -21.93 -27.73 34.84
N LYS A 467 -22.71 -28.56 35.55
CA LYS A 467 -24.11 -28.24 35.82
C LYS A 467 -24.28 -27.35 37.03
N ALA A 468 -25.16 -26.40 36.81
CA ALA A 468 -26.13 -25.84 37.75
C ALA A 468 -25.60 -24.94 38.86
N SER A 469 -25.36 -23.68 38.53
CA SER A 469 -25.85 -22.61 39.40
C SER A 469 -26.17 -21.36 38.54
N THR A 470 -27.46 -20.98 38.59
CA THR A 470 -28.03 -19.69 38.10
C THR A 470 -27.98 -19.41 36.58
N ALA A 471 -28.78 -20.14 35.82
CA ALA A 471 -29.08 -19.83 34.44
C ALA A 471 -30.07 -18.65 34.35
N LYS A 472 -29.59 -17.40 34.23
CA LYS A 472 -30.31 -16.30 33.66
C LYS A 472 -30.34 -16.47 32.12
N LYS A 473 -31.48 -16.23 31.46
CA LYS A 473 -31.68 -16.35 30.02
C LYS A 473 -30.64 -15.51 29.25
N PRO A 474 -29.78 -16.09 28.37
CA PRO A 474 -28.61 -15.39 27.83
C PRO A 474 -28.88 -14.37 26.71
N GLY A 475 -30.07 -14.33 26.11
CA GLY A 475 -30.29 -13.59 24.87
C GLY A 475 -30.37 -12.06 25.00
N ASN A 476 -31.00 -11.53 26.03
CA ASN A 476 -31.17 -10.08 26.19
C ASN A 476 -29.98 -9.40 26.87
N ASP A 477 -29.18 -10.14 27.62
CA ASP A 477 -28.03 -9.61 28.37
C ASP A 477 -26.86 -9.29 27.44
N LEU A 478 -26.49 -10.21 26.55
CA LEU A 478 -25.35 -10.03 25.63
C LEU A 478 -25.58 -8.89 24.62
N HIS A 479 -26.81 -8.74 24.12
CA HIS A 479 -27.13 -7.63 23.20
C HIS A 479 -27.03 -6.28 23.92
N SER A 480 -27.49 -6.21 25.16
CA SER A 480 -27.36 -5.01 26.00
C SER A 480 -25.91 -4.69 26.33
N GLU A 481 -25.12 -5.72 26.72
CA GLU A 481 -23.68 -5.57 26.98
C GLU A 481 -22.92 -5.11 25.74
N LEU A 482 -23.28 -5.63 24.57
CA LEU A 482 -22.67 -5.21 23.32
C LEU A 482 -23.02 -3.75 22.99
N GLY A 483 -24.28 -3.33 23.21
CA GLY A 483 -24.68 -1.93 23.05
C GLY A 483 -23.88 -1.00 23.94
N ALA A 484 -23.74 -1.34 25.23
CA ALA A 484 -22.92 -0.57 26.17
C ALA A 484 -21.42 -0.55 25.75
N TYR A 485 -20.90 -1.68 25.27
CA TYR A 485 -19.54 -1.76 24.76
C TYR A 485 -19.31 -0.86 23.54
N LEU A 486 -20.25 -0.83 22.58
CA LEU A 486 -20.14 0.01 21.40
C LEU A 486 -20.14 1.50 21.78
N ASP A 487 -20.97 1.90 22.75
CA ASP A 487 -20.97 3.27 23.27
C ASP A 487 -19.62 3.62 23.95
N GLU A 488 -19.10 2.70 24.80
CA GLU A 488 -17.79 2.84 25.44
C GLU A 488 -16.67 3.03 24.39
N MET A 489 -16.76 2.35 23.24
CA MET A 489 -15.80 2.44 22.15
C MET A 489 -16.09 3.56 21.14
N GLY A 490 -17.19 4.31 21.31
CA GLY A 490 -17.56 5.41 20.41
C GLY A 490 -17.96 4.94 19.01
N ILE A 491 -18.52 3.74 18.90
CA ILE A 491 -19.03 3.13 17.67
C ILE A 491 -20.53 3.40 17.53
N SER A 492 -21.01 3.58 16.30
CA SER A 492 -22.45 3.75 16.07
C SER A 492 -23.24 2.49 16.47
N ARG A 493 -24.33 2.69 17.23
CA ARG A 493 -25.26 1.59 17.55
C ARG A 493 -25.95 0.99 16.33
N GLU A 494 -25.92 1.66 15.17
CA GLU A 494 -26.38 1.09 13.90
C GLU A 494 -25.65 -0.19 13.52
N LEU A 495 -24.48 -0.44 14.11
CA LEU A 495 -23.76 -1.71 13.95
C LEU A 495 -24.60 -2.88 14.45
N LEU A 496 -25.27 -2.75 15.61
CA LEU A 496 -26.19 -3.78 16.14
C LEU A 496 -27.32 -4.05 15.17
N ALA A 497 -28.01 -2.99 14.72
CA ALA A 497 -29.08 -3.12 13.74
C ALA A 497 -28.61 -3.75 12.42
N THR A 498 -27.35 -3.53 12.05
CA THR A 498 -26.74 -4.17 10.88
C THR A 498 -26.48 -5.66 11.14
N MET A 499 -26.00 -6.02 12.31
CA MET A 499 -25.76 -7.41 12.72
C MET A 499 -27.08 -8.20 12.81
N ASP A 500 -28.15 -7.61 13.36
CA ASP A 500 -29.46 -8.25 13.51
C ASP A 500 -30.12 -8.62 12.18
N LYS A 501 -29.82 -7.86 11.13
CA LYS A 501 -30.32 -8.12 9.77
C LYS A 501 -29.59 -9.27 9.07
N VAL A 502 -28.46 -9.72 9.59
CA VAL A 502 -27.72 -10.84 8.97
C VAL A 502 -28.44 -12.15 9.29
N PRO A 503 -28.71 -13.01 8.31
CA PRO A 503 -29.28 -14.33 8.57
C PRO A 503 -28.43 -15.15 9.54
N ALA A 504 -29.06 -16.05 10.29
CA ALA A 504 -28.36 -16.96 11.19
C ALA A 504 -27.29 -17.76 10.43
N GLY A 505 -26.04 -17.75 10.93
CA GLY A 505 -24.90 -18.39 10.28
C GLY A 505 -24.35 -17.64 9.05
N GLY A 506 -24.96 -16.51 8.68
CA GLY A 506 -24.47 -15.64 7.59
C GLY A 506 -23.38 -14.68 8.05
N LEU A 507 -22.60 -14.17 7.10
CA LEU A 507 -21.61 -13.12 7.29
C LEU A 507 -21.90 -11.99 6.29
N LYS A 508 -22.02 -10.76 6.79
CA LYS A 508 -22.11 -9.56 5.94
C LYS A 508 -20.77 -8.84 5.95
N ASN A 509 -20.11 -8.75 4.81
CA ASN A 509 -18.96 -7.89 4.64
C ASN A 509 -19.39 -6.43 4.53
N LEU A 510 -18.79 -5.58 5.36
CA LEU A 510 -19.06 -4.15 5.37
C LEU A 510 -18.23 -3.47 4.28
N SER A 511 -18.87 -2.70 3.42
CA SER A 511 -18.19 -1.80 2.50
C SER A 511 -17.44 -0.70 3.27
N HIS A 512 -16.44 -0.07 2.64
CA HIS A 512 -15.68 1.02 3.27
C HIS A 512 -16.57 2.20 3.68
N THR A 513 -17.62 2.47 2.92
CA THR A 513 -18.62 3.51 3.26
C THR A 513 -19.37 3.15 4.54
N GLU A 514 -19.80 1.89 4.67
CA GLU A 514 -20.45 1.40 5.90
C GLU A 514 -19.48 1.41 7.09
N GLN A 515 -18.24 0.96 6.91
CA GLN A 515 -17.21 0.99 7.97
C GLN A 515 -17.01 2.40 8.52
N LYS A 516 -16.98 3.40 7.65
CA LYS A 516 -16.84 4.81 8.01
C LYS A 516 -18.10 5.37 8.68
N ALA A 517 -19.28 5.09 8.12
CA ALA A 517 -20.56 5.53 8.69
C ALA A 517 -20.79 4.95 10.09
N LEU A 518 -20.41 3.69 10.30
CA LEU A 518 -20.47 3.00 11.59
C LEU A 518 -19.35 3.42 12.56
N LYS A 519 -18.45 4.31 12.15
CA LYS A 519 -17.28 4.75 12.92
C LYS A 519 -16.31 3.60 13.28
N LEU A 520 -16.34 2.50 12.54
CA LEU A 520 -15.43 1.37 12.77
C LEU A 520 -14.00 1.64 12.30
N VAL A 521 -13.81 2.58 11.37
CA VAL A 521 -12.51 3.00 10.84
C VAL A 521 -12.31 4.49 11.13
N THR A 522 -11.14 4.86 11.67
CA THR A 522 -10.80 6.25 12.04
C THR A 522 -9.93 6.93 11.00
N GLU A 523 -9.15 6.17 10.25
CA GLU A 523 -8.24 6.68 9.23
C GLU A 523 -8.54 6.01 7.89
N PRO A 524 -8.31 6.72 6.77
CA PRO A 524 -8.49 6.12 5.48
C PRO A 524 -7.52 4.97 5.29
N ILE A 525 -7.92 4.07 4.42
CA ILE A 525 -7.23 2.85 4.03
C ILE A 525 -5.83 3.17 3.51
N PHE A 526 -4.81 2.80 4.26
CA PHE A 526 -3.44 2.76 3.80
C PHE A 526 -2.99 1.31 3.75
N ALA A 527 -2.10 0.99 2.80
CA ALA A 527 -1.35 -0.22 2.90
C ALA A 527 -0.61 -0.21 4.24
N ALA A 528 -0.99 -1.08 5.18
CA ALA A 528 -0.38 -1.14 6.52
C ALA A 528 1.14 -1.28 6.46
N ARG A 529 1.65 -1.88 5.37
CA ARG A 529 3.06 -1.95 5.01
C ARG A 529 3.70 -0.56 4.89
N ASP A 530 3.01 0.39 4.24
CA ASP A 530 3.53 1.73 3.97
C ASP A 530 3.46 2.59 5.24
N ALA A 531 2.40 2.44 6.02
CA ALA A 531 2.23 3.12 7.30
C ALA A 531 3.31 2.73 8.31
N MET A 532 3.67 1.44 8.39
CA MET A 532 4.68 0.96 9.32
C MET A 532 6.11 1.28 8.88
N GLY A 533 6.38 1.43 7.57
CA GLY A 533 7.71 1.81 7.07
C GLY A 533 8.08 3.27 7.39
N ALA A 534 7.10 4.17 7.39
CA ALA A 534 7.31 5.60 7.59
C ALA A 534 7.15 6.07 9.04
N VAL A 535 6.50 5.25 9.90
CA VAL A 535 6.09 5.67 11.24
C VAL A 535 7.28 6.08 12.13
N CYS A 536 8.44 5.44 11.94
CA CYS A 536 9.64 5.74 12.71
C CYS A 536 10.46 6.92 12.16
N ASN A 537 9.99 7.56 11.09
CA ASN A 537 10.55 8.80 10.54
C ASN A 537 9.72 10.04 10.92
N SER A 538 8.69 9.87 11.74
CA SER A 538 7.81 10.95 12.19
C SER A 538 8.43 11.76 13.33
N SER A 539 8.03 13.03 13.46
CA SER A 539 8.33 13.86 14.61
C SER A 539 7.00 14.37 15.20
N PRO A 540 6.66 14.06 16.45
CA PRO A 540 7.42 13.22 17.38
C PRO A 540 7.50 11.74 16.94
N LEU A 541 8.52 11.03 17.46
CA LEU A 541 8.71 9.62 17.19
C LEU A 541 7.53 8.79 17.71
N ALA A 542 7.03 7.86 16.92
CA ALA A 542 5.93 7.01 17.33
C ALA A 542 6.34 6.02 18.44
N ASP A 543 5.43 5.75 19.38
CA ASP A 543 5.69 4.93 20.57
C ASP A 543 6.09 3.47 20.27
N ASN A 544 5.76 2.99 19.08
CA ASN A 544 6.11 1.65 18.63
C ASN A 544 7.47 1.58 17.90
N CYS A 545 8.21 2.67 17.82
CA CYS A 545 9.54 2.73 17.22
C CYS A 545 10.61 2.49 18.28
N ILE A 546 11.24 1.34 18.19
CA ILE A 546 12.16 0.87 19.23
C ILE A 546 13.58 0.81 18.68
N LYS A 547 14.51 1.46 19.38
CA LYS A 547 15.94 1.36 19.11
C LYS A 547 16.44 -0.04 19.50
N ARG A 548 17.30 -0.62 18.70
CA ARG A 548 17.90 -1.93 18.94
C ARG A 548 18.70 -1.98 20.23
#